data_17c00826bb1058d62adcd340d89ae922
#
_entry.id   17c00826bb1058d62adcd340d89ae922
#
_cell.length_a   1.000
_cell.length_b   1.000
_cell.length_c   1.000
_cell.angle_alpha   90.00
_cell.angle_beta   90.00
_cell.angle_gamma   90.00
#
_symmetry.space_group_name_H-M   'P 1'
#
loop_
_entity.id
_entity.type
_entity.pdbx_description
1 polymer ?
#
loop_
_entity_poly.entity_id
_entity_poly.type
_entity_poly.pdbx_seq_one_letter_code
_entity_poly.pdbx_strand_id
1 'polypeptide(L)'
;MSFFQNIITSVMKGTRRLNRFRSKGFGKLHNNINKAVDSVMSTSGEVSSLVFAEHLLNLIEDLDDNGLKKFLKDLLKNYSSNKNTENFEKIRISSEPGWIELFRRLNSSSNGTYRLVKLRERIRSLNDEDLKTFDLRLLKLFKYWFNPSFLVLEKIDWETPANILEKIIEYEAVHEINSWDDLRARLAPVDRQCFAFFHPLIPNDPLIFVEVALTTGIPKSIQKIINLDRQEIEIEDANTAIFYSISNCHNGLLGISFGNFLIKQVANNLKRELPDLNQFTTFSPLPGFMKWMEEYSPISFERCIEKNCDDEELIKNAVKYLTKSERKDGMPNDPVGRFHVGNGASLERINLNADMSAKGLSQSYGIMANYMYDLAVVEQNLSLIHI
;
A
#
# COMPACT_ATOMS: atom_id res chain seq x y z
N MET A 1 -13.47 -3.04 -25.52
CA MET A 1 -12.10 -2.62 -25.15
C MET A 1 -12.22 -1.75 -23.92
N SER A 2 -11.62 -2.16 -22.79
CA SER A 2 -11.72 -1.43 -21.54
C SER A 2 -10.98 -0.10 -21.64
N PHE A 3 -11.39 0.89 -20.83
CA PHE A 3 -10.73 2.20 -20.66
C PHE A 3 -9.22 2.04 -20.41
N PHE A 4 -8.81 1.01 -19.67
CA PHE A 4 -7.42 0.62 -19.43
C PHE A 4 -6.64 0.27 -20.69
N GLN A 5 -7.22 -0.50 -21.62
CA GLN A 5 -6.53 -0.81 -22.88
C GLN A 5 -6.25 0.44 -23.72
N ASN A 6 -7.13 1.44 -23.65
CA ASN A 6 -6.92 2.72 -24.32
C ASN A 6 -5.79 3.54 -23.67
N ILE A 7 -5.70 3.55 -22.33
CA ILE A 7 -4.60 4.20 -21.58
C ILE A 7 -3.27 3.48 -21.86
N ILE A 8 -3.23 2.15 -21.76
CA ILE A 8 -2.02 1.35 -22.05
C ILE A 8 -1.56 1.61 -23.49
N THR A 9 -2.48 1.62 -24.45
CA THR A 9 -2.17 1.89 -25.85
C THR A 9 -1.63 3.32 -26.06
N SER A 10 -2.18 4.29 -25.32
CA SER A 10 -1.74 5.69 -25.37
C SER A 10 -0.34 5.87 -24.77
N VAL A 11 -0.07 5.25 -23.61
CA VAL A 11 1.24 5.26 -22.94
C VAL A 11 2.29 4.51 -23.78
N MET A 12 1.96 3.34 -24.34
CA MET A 12 2.86 2.60 -25.23
C MET A 12 3.14 3.32 -26.55
N LYS A 13 2.18 4.07 -27.08
CA LYS A 13 2.43 4.93 -28.26
C LYS A 13 3.37 6.10 -27.93
N GLY A 14 3.28 6.65 -26.72
CA GLY A 14 4.21 7.66 -26.22
C GLY A 14 5.65 7.14 -26.13
N THR A 15 5.86 5.96 -25.54
CA THR A 15 7.18 5.32 -25.41
C THR A 15 7.78 4.92 -26.77
N ARG A 16 7.00 4.46 -27.73
CA ARG A 16 7.47 4.16 -29.10
C ARG A 16 7.89 5.44 -29.87
N ARG A 17 7.24 6.57 -29.61
CA ARG A 17 7.68 7.87 -30.16
C ARG A 17 9.01 8.31 -29.56
N LEU A 18 9.21 8.20 -28.24
CA LEU A 18 10.48 8.53 -27.58
C LEU A 18 11.65 7.71 -28.10
N ASN A 19 11.49 6.41 -28.35
CA ASN A 19 12.54 5.58 -28.94
C ASN A 19 12.90 5.98 -30.38
N ARG A 20 11.98 6.55 -31.15
CA ARG A 20 12.28 7.09 -32.49
C ARG A 20 13.05 8.42 -32.45
N PHE A 21 12.93 9.20 -31.37
CA PHE A 21 13.68 10.44 -31.17
C PHE A 21 15.10 10.21 -30.66
N ARG A 22 15.41 9.05 -30.05
CA ARG A 22 16.78 8.66 -29.65
C ARG A 22 17.81 8.71 -30.79
N SER A 23 17.39 8.66 -32.06
CA SER A 23 18.28 8.64 -33.22
C SER A 23 18.59 9.98 -33.83
N LYS A 24 18.03 11.11 -33.35
CA LYS A 24 18.25 12.43 -33.91
C LYS A 24 18.70 13.44 -32.85
N GLY A 25 20.01 13.54 -32.68
CA GLY A 25 20.72 14.79 -32.36
C GLY A 25 20.25 15.63 -31.15
N PHE A 26 19.86 15.01 -30.04
CA PHE A 26 19.68 15.73 -28.77
C PHE A 26 21.03 15.90 -28.08
N GLY A 27 21.23 17.07 -27.46
CA GLY A 27 22.47 17.51 -26.85
C GLY A 27 23.18 16.46 -26.01
N LYS A 28 24.47 16.65 -25.80
CA LYS A 28 25.37 15.67 -25.16
C LYS A 28 24.81 15.16 -23.83
N LEU A 29 24.32 13.90 -23.78
CA LEU A 29 23.96 13.23 -22.55
C LEU A 29 25.23 13.10 -21.69
N HIS A 30 25.18 13.58 -20.46
CA HIS A 30 26.32 13.59 -19.57
C HIS A 30 26.31 12.37 -18.67
N ASN A 31 27.38 11.57 -18.67
CA ASN A 31 27.57 10.46 -17.73
C ASN A 31 27.84 10.94 -16.28
N ASN A 32 28.09 12.22 -16.08
CA ASN A 32 28.22 12.81 -14.76
C ASN A 32 26.84 13.19 -14.23
N ILE A 33 26.43 12.61 -13.13
CA ILE A 33 25.09 12.76 -12.55
C ILE A 33 24.73 14.21 -12.21
N ASN A 34 25.68 15.01 -11.71
CA ASN A 34 25.42 16.42 -11.39
C ASN A 34 25.14 17.25 -12.66
N LYS A 35 25.88 17.00 -13.75
CA LYS A 35 25.58 17.63 -15.03
C LYS A 35 24.28 17.17 -15.64
N ALA A 36 23.87 15.91 -15.39
CA ALA A 36 22.56 15.41 -15.79
C ALA A 36 21.43 16.11 -15.01
N VAL A 37 21.59 16.34 -13.70
CA VAL A 37 20.68 17.16 -12.89
C VAL A 37 20.54 18.56 -13.47
N ASP A 38 21.65 19.25 -13.76
CA ASP A 38 21.64 20.59 -14.35
C ASP A 38 20.92 20.60 -15.70
N SER A 39 21.09 19.56 -16.52
CA SER A 39 20.41 19.42 -17.81
C SER A 39 18.89 19.29 -17.64
N VAL A 40 18.42 18.49 -16.67
CA VAL A 40 16.99 18.37 -16.34
C VAL A 40 16.44 19.71 -15.85
N MET A 41 17.17 20.40 -14.98
CA MET A 41 16.70 21.62 -14.33
C MET A 41 16.70 22.84 -15.28
N SER A 42 17.67 22.95 -16.22
CA SER A 42 17.81 24.09 -17.11
C SER A 42 16.97 24.01 -18.39
N THR A 43 16.45 22.81 -18.73
CA THR A 43 15.76 22.60 -20.00
C THR A 43 14.31 23.11 -19.93
N SER A 44 13.93 23.93 -20.91
CA SER A 44 12.58 24.50 -21.07
C SER A 44 11.73 23.76 -22.12
N GLY A 45 12.34 22.97 -23.00
CA GLY A 45 11.63 22.22 -24.04
C GLY A 45 11.04 20.88 -23.49
N GLU A 46 9.73 20.64 -23.66
CA GLU A 46 9.06 19.45 -23.15
C GLU A 46 9.73 18.13 -23.55
N VAL A 47 10.03 17.94 -24.84
CA VAL A 47 10.61 16.69 -25.34
C VAL A 47 12.03 16.47 -24.83
N SER A 48 12.85 17.53 -24.79
CA SER A 48 14.21 17.44 -24.27
C SER A 48 14.23 17.19 -22.78
N SER A 49 13.29 17.77 -22.03
CA SER A 49 13.12 17.55 -20.60
C SER A 49 12.84 16.07 -20.28
N LEU A 50 11.97 15.42 -21.07
CA LEU A 50 11.67 14.00 -20.90
C LEU A 50 12.89 13.10 -21.15
N VAL A 51 13.69 13.39 -22.18
CA VAL A 51 14.91 12.63 -22.50
C VAL A 51 15.96 12.76 -21.39
N PHE A 52 16.18 13.99 -20.89
CA PHE A 52 17.13 14.22 -19.79
C PHE A 52 16.64 13.62 -18.48
N ALA A 53 15.34 13.67 -18.19
CA ALA A 53 14.76 13.05 -17.00
C ALA A 53 14.91 11.53 -17.03
N GLU A 54 14.63 10.88 -18.16
CA GLU A 54 14.83 9.44 -18.34
C GLU A 54 16.31 9.05 -18.18
N HIS A 55 17.21 9.83 -18.77
CA HIS A 55 18.66 9.59 -18.63
C HIS A 55 19.12 9.71 -17.17
N LEU A 56 18.68 10.74 -16.47
CA LEU A 56 19.04 10.92 -15.06
C LEU A 56 18.50 9.79 -14.17
N LEU A 57 17.27 9.32 -14.41
CA LEU A 57 16.73 8.17 -13.68
C LEU A 57 17.56 6.91 -13.91
N ASN A 58 18.01 6.65 -15.14
CA ASN A 58 18.92 5.53 -15.42
C ASN A 58 20.21 5.64 -14.63
N LEU A 59 20.83 6.84 -14.60
CA LEU A 59 22.06 7.05 -13.81
C LEU A 59 21.83 6.87 -12.32
N ILE A 60 20.69 7.25 -11.78
CA ILE A 60 20.34 7.05 -10.35
C ILE A 60 20.15 5.56 -10.04
N GLU A 61 19.50 4.82 -10.93
CA GLU A 61 19.26 3.38 -10.76
C GLU A 61 20.56 2.57 -10.81
N ASP A 62 21.53 3.00 -11.62
CA ASP A 62 22.85 2.37 -11.75
C ASP A 62 23.78 2.63 -10.55
N LEU A 63 23.44 3.56 -9.65
CA LEU A 63 24.23 3.81 -8.44
C LEU A 63 24.12 2.64 -7.46
N ASP A 64 25.24 2.29 -6.81
CA ASP A 64 25.20 1.48 -5.60
C ASP A 64 24.61 2.27 -4.42
N ASP A 65 24.40 1.64 -3.27
CA ASP A 65 23.78 2.29 -2.12
C ASP A 65 24.60 3.45 -1.56
N ASN A 66 25.93 3.36 -1.60
CA ASN A 66 26.82 4.44 -1.16
C ASN A 66 26.78 5.62 -2.15
N GLY A 67 26.78 5.33 -3.45
CA GLY A 67 26.62 6.32 -4.50
C GLY A 67 25.28 7.04 -4.39
N LEU A 68 24.20 6.32 -4.14
CA LEU A 68 22.87 6.87 -3.93
C LEU A 68 22.82 7.78 -2.70
N LYS A 69 23.36 7.33 -1.54
CA LYS A 69 23.45 8.16 -0.32
C LYS A 69 24.20 9.46 -0.59
N LYS A 70 25.36 9.36 -1.23
CA LYS A 70 26.17 10.54 -1.60
C LYS A 70 25.41 11.49 -2.51
N PHE A 71 24.81 10.97 -3.57
CA PHE A 71 24.02 11.77 -4.52
C PHE A 71 22.89 12.53 -3.82
N LEU A 72 22.11 11.84 -2.96
CA LEU A 72 20.98 12.46 -2.25
C LEU A 72 21.45 13.53 -1.23
N LYS A 73 22.57 13.29 -0.52
CA LYS A 73 23.15 14.27 0.40
C LYS A 73 23.70 15.50 -0.36
N ASP A 74 24.32 15.30 -1.51
CA ASP A 74 24.78 16.38 -2.37
C ASP A 74 23.58 17.17 -2.92
N LEU A 75 22.50 16.50 -3.32
CA LEU A 75 21.26 17.12 -3.78
C LEU A 75 20.63 18.00 -2.68
N LEU A 76 20.52 17.47 -1.45
CA LEU A 76 20.05 18.23 -0.29
C LEU A 76 20.93 19.48 -0.05
N LYS A 77 22.25 19.34 -0.10
CA LYS A 77 23.19 20.45 0.15
C LYS A 77 23.09 21.53 -0.92
N ASN A 78 23.04 21.14 -2.17
CA ASN A 78 23.15 22.08 -3.31
C ASN A 78 21.82 22.72 -3.68
N TYR A 79 20.69 22.03 -3.45
CA TYR A 79 19.35 22.48 -3.88
C TYR A 79 18.35 22.69 -2.72
N SER A 80 18.83 22.74 -1.46
CA SER A 80 17.99 23.07 -0.30
C SER A 80 17.62 24.54 -0.19
N SER A 81 18.42 25.44 -0.75
CA SER A 81 18.16 26.88 -0.79
C SER A 81 17.94 27.34 -2.22
N ASN A 82 16.92 28.16 -2.44
CA ASN A 82 16.60 28.76 -3.76
C ASN A 82 17.69 29.71 -4.33
N LYS A 83 18.92 29.67 -3.82
CA LYS A 83 19.96 30.66 -4.14
C LYS A 83 20.67 30.48 -5.49
N ASN A 84 20.53 29.33 -6.16
CA ASN A 84 21.32 29.02 -7.37
C ASN A 84 20.50 28.92 -8.68
N THR A 85 19.30 29.49 -8.74
CA THR A 85 18.48 29.40 -9.95
C THR A 85 18.11 30.79 -10.47
N GLU A 86 19.03 31.43 -11.14
CA GLU A 86 18.79 32.72 -11.83
C GLU A 86 17.70 32.65 -12.90
N ASN A 87 17.33 31.45 -13.37
CA ASN A 87 16.28 31.25 -14.37
C ASN A 87 14.88 30.89 -13.76
N PHE A 88 14.73 30.91 -12.46
CA PHE A 88 13.47 30.52 -11.76
C PHE A 88 12.66 31.70 -11.24
N GLU A 89 12.78 32.89 -11.85
CA GLU A 89 11.99 34.07 -11.42
C GLU A 89 10.46 33.85 -11.46
N LYS A 90 9.96 32.87 -12.20
CA LYS A 90 8.52 32.58 -12.29
C LYS A 90 8.01 31.60 -11.22
N ILE A 91 8.88 30.92 -10.47
CA ILE A 91 8.47 29.93 -9.42
C ILE A 91 8.70 30.52 -8.01
N ARG A 92 8.84 31.80 -7.88
CA ARG A 92 9.16 32.53 -6.63
C ARG A 92 8.08 32.49 -5.54
N ILE A 93 7.02 31.68 -5.68
CA ILE A 93 5.89 31.62 -4.73
C ILE A 93 5.98 30.40 -3.78
N SER A 94 6.85 29.40 -4.03
CA SER A 94 6.93 28.25 -3.14
C SER A 94 8.18 28.27 -2.27
N SER A 95 7.99 28.11 -0.96
CA SER A 95 9.04 27.84 0.01
C SER A 95 9.65 26.42 -0.11
N GLU A 96 9.41 25.75 -1.24
CA GLU A 96 9.85 24.37 -1.49
C GLU A 96 11.31 24.34 -1.97
N PRO A 97 12.11 23.35 -1.54
CA PRO A 97 13.46 23.15 -2.05
C PRO A 97 13.47 22.85 -3.57
N GLY A 98 14.49 23.35 -4.27
CA GLY A 98 14.62 23.18 -5.73
C GLY A 98 14.67 21.71 -6.19
N TRP A 99 15.16 20.78 -5.36
CA TRP A 99 15.16 19.37 -5.68
C TRP A 99 13.76 18.74 -5.80
N ILE A 100 12.72 19.34 -5.18
CA ILE A 100 11.33 18.87 -5.37
C ILE A 100 10.90 19.06 -6.82
N GLU A 101 11.28 20.16 -7.45
CA GLU A 101 11.03 20.39 -8.87
C GLU A 101 11.74 19.36 -9.76
N LEU A 102 12.97 18.98 -9.40
CA LEU A 102 13.65 17.88 -10.07
C LEU A 102 12.80 16.60 -10.07
N PHE A 103 12.26 16.20 -8.92
CA PHE A 103 11.42 15.00 -8.82
C PHE A 103 10.10 15.13 -9.60
N ARG A 104 9.51 16.32 -9.68
CA ARG A 104 8.34 16.56 -10.55
C ARG A 104 8.69 16.33 -12.02
N ARG A 105 9.84 16.80 -12.48
CA ARG A 105 10.32 16.59 -13.85
C ARG A 105 10.66 15.13 -14.11
N LEU A 106 11.28 14.43 -13.17
CA LEU A 106 11.54 13.00 -13.26
C LEU A 106 10.25 12.18 -13.35
N ASN A 107 9.20 12.59 -12.64
CA ASN A 107 7.89 11.94 -12.69
C ASN A 107 7.25 11.96 -14.09
N SER A 108 7.57 12.96 -14.90
CA SER A 108 7.04 13.09 -16.27
C SER A 108 7.73 12.17 -17.28
N SER A 109 8.83 11.51 -16.91
CA SER A 109 9.54 10.57 -17.81
C SER A 109 8.77 9.25 -17.97
N SER A 110 9.22 8.41 -18.91
CA SER A 110 8.62 7.10 -19.14
C SER A 110 8.69 6.25 -17.87
N ASN A 111 7.54 5.75 -17.40
CA ASN A 111 7.40 5.03 -16.13
C ASN A 111 7.96 5.80 -14.91
N GLY A 112 8.11 7.12 -14.99
CA GLY A 112 8.74 7.95 -13.97
C GLY A 112 8.11 7.77 -12.60
N THR A 113 6.77 7.73 -12.52
CA THR A 113 6.04 7.51 -11.27
C THR A 113 6.45 6.18 -10.59
N TYR A 114 6.43 5.08 -11.33
CA TYR A 114 6.82 3.77 -10.82
C TYR A 114 8.29 3.75 -10.36
N ARG A 115 9.19 4.27 -11.20
CA ARG A 115 10.63 4.34 -10.90
C ARG A 115 10.91 5.16 -9.64
N LEU A 116 10.18 6.25 -9.43
CA LEU A 116 10.30 7.07 -8.21
C LEU A 116 9.74 6.37 -6.97
N VAL A 117 8.68 5.55 -7.11
CA VAL A 117 8.22 4.68 -6.03
C VAL A 117 9.30 3.68 -5.63
N LYS A 118 9.93 3.01 -6.61
CA LYS A 118 11.03 2.08 -6.35
C LYS A 118 12.28 2.78 -5.79
N LEU A 119 12.58 3.98 -6.26
CA LEU A 119 13.67 4.79 -5.67
C LEU A 119 13.40 5.13 -4.19
N ARG A 120 12.15 5.53 -3.84
CA ARG A 120 11.80 5.79 -2.45
C ARG A 120 11.88 4.52 -1.58
N GLU A 121 11.46 3.38 -2.10
CA GLU A 121 11.61 2.09 -1.43
C GLU A 121 13.07 1.83 -1.08
N ARG A 122 13.98 2.02 -2.03
CA ARG A 122 15.42 1.90 -1.84
C ARG A 122 15.97 2.92 -0.85
N ILE A 123 15.54 4.19 -0.92
CA ILE A 123 15.96 5.22 0.05
C ILE A 123 15.59 4.80 1.48
N ARG A 124 14.41 4.25 1.68
CA ARG A 124 13.94 3.79 2.99
C ARG A 124 14.73 2.59 3.51
N SER A 125 15.13 1.66 2.65
CA SER A 125 15.96 0.50 3.04
C SER A 125 17.37 0.89 3.47
N LEU A 126 17.89 2.06 3.06
CA LEU A 126 19.19 2.57 3.48
C LEU A 126 19.28 2.89 4.98
N ASN A 127 18.15 3.09 5.67
CA ASN A 127 18.06 3.43 7.10
C ASN A 127 19.01 4.58 7.54
N ASP A 128 19.21 5.60 6.68
CA ASP A 128 20.10 6.73 6.91
C ASP A 128 19.32 7.90 7.55
N GLU A 129 19.72 8.30 8.77
CA GLU A 129 19.06 9.38 9.52
C GLU A 129 19.04 10.72 8.76
N ASP A 130 20.12 11.03 8.03
CA ASP A 130 20.24 12.28 7.27
C ASP A 130 19.21 12.34 6.12
N LEU A 131 18.74 11.17 5.65
CA LEU A 131 17.76 11.07 4.57
C LEU A 131 16.30 11.05 5.06
N LYS A 132 16.03 10.99 6.36
CA LYS A 132 14.66 11.00 6.90
C LYS A 132 13.88 12.24 6.49
N THR A 133 14.49 13.42 6.55
CA THR A 133 13.82 14.66 6.13
C THR A 133 13.53 14.66 4.63
N PHE A 134 14.42 14.06 3.84
CA PHE A 134 14.20 13.87 2.40
C PHE A 134 13.02 12.93 2.14
N ASP A 135 12.96 11.76 2.79
CA ASP A 135 11.85 10.80 2.67
C ASP A 135 10.51 11.43 3.04
N LEU A 136 10.43 12.21 4.13
CA LEU A 136 9.22 12.90 4.56
C LEU A 136 8.71 13.91 3.52
N ARG A 137 9.60 14.65 2.89
CA ARG A 137 9.23 15.61 1.84
C ARG A 137 8.82 14.91 0.55
N LEU A 138 9.50 13.81 0.19
CA LEU A 138 9.12 12.96 -0.94
C LEU A 138 7.77 12.29 -0.72
N LEU A 139 7.50 11.82 0.51
CA LEU A 139 6.18 11.32 0.90
C LEU A 139 5.09 12.38 0.70
N LYS A 140 5.37 13.65 1.08
CA LYS A 140 4.41 14.73 0.87
C LYS A 140 4.10 14.91 -0.62
N LEU A 141 5.12 14.87 -1.48
CA LEU A 141 4.96 14.95 -2.92
C LEU A 141 4.12 13.78 -3.46
N PHE A 142 4.41 12.56 -3.00
CA PHE A 142 3.67 11.36 -3.39
C PHE A 142 2.20 11.40 -2.96
N LYS A 143 1.86 11.98 -1.81
CA LYS A 143 0.46 12.17 -1.38
C LYS A 143 -0.37 12.99 -2.38
N TYR A 144 0.26 13.89 -3.15
CA TYR A 144 -0.43 14.61 -4.22
C TYR A 144 -0.62 13.73 -5.46
N TRP A 145 0.42 12.98 -5.86
CA TRP A 145 0.35 12.13 -7.06
C TRP A 145 -0.57 10.93 -6.88
N PHE A 146 -0.58 10.35 -5.69
CA PHE A 146 -1.41 9.19 -5.33
C PHE A 146 -2.67 9.58 -4.56
N ASN A 147 -3.27 10.72 -4.92
CA ASN A 147 -4.55 11.10 -4.36
C ASN A 147 -5.63 10.07 -4.76
N PRO A 148 -6.51 9.66 -3.83
CA PRO A 148 -7.59 8.71 -4.11
C PRO A 148 -8.45 9.04 -5.35
N SER A 149 -8.59 10.33 -5.69
CA SER A 149 -9.36 10.76 -6.88
C SER A 149 -8.75 10.33 -8.22
N PHE A 150 -7.48 9.95 -8.23
CA PHE A 150 -6.80 9.45 -9.43
C PHE A 150 -6.73 7.93 -9.50
N LEU A 151 -7.15 7.24 -8.43
CA LEU A 151 -7.07 5.78 -8.36
C LEU A 151 -8.28 5.15 -9.05
N VAL A 152 -8.03 4.02 -9.68
CA VAL A 152 -9.06 3.23 -10.35
C VAL A 152 -9.22 1.93 -9.58
N LEU A 153 -10.45 1.66 -9.12
CA LEU A 153 -10.81 0.39 -8.50
C LEU A 153 -11.17 -0.62 -9.58
N GLU A 154 -10.45 -1.73 -9.61
CA GLU A 154 -10.71 -2.85 -10.52
C GLU A 154 -10.98 -4.12 -9.72
N LYS A 155 -11.91 -4.92 -10.21
CA LYS A 155 -12.12 -6.29 -9.73
C LYS A 155 -11.02 -7.17 -10.29
N ILE A 156 -10.43 -7.98 -9.44
CA ILE A 156 -9.44 -9.01 -9.81
C ILE A 156 -10.16 -10.35 -9.82
N ASP A 157 -10.13 -11.02 -10.93
CA ASP A 157 -10.75 -12.32 -11.16
C ASP A 157 -9.82 -13.23 -11.97
N TRP A 158 -10.31 -14.43 -12.32
CA TRP A 158 -9.50 -15.38 -13.06
C TRP A 158 -9.26 -15.01 -14.53
N GLU A 159 -9.98 -14.00 -15.06
CA GLU A 159 -9.76 -13.43 -16.39
C GLU A 159 -8.76 -12.27 -16.40
N THR A 160 -8.33 -11.83 -15.21
CA THR A 160 -7.31 -10.80 -15.05
C THR A 160 -5.99 -11.24 -15.65
N PRO A 161 -5.24 -10.36 -16.36
CA PRO A 161 -3.95 -10.73 -16.96
C PRO A 161 -2.99 -11.38 -15.98
N ALA A 162 -2.33 -12.48 -16.41
CA ALA A 162 -1.46 -13.31 -15.56
C ALA A 162 -0.35 -12.50 -14.86
N ASN A 163 0.22 -11.47 -15.52
CA ASN A 163 1.22 -10.60 -14.92
C ASN A 163 0.72 -9.77 -13.74
N ILE A 164 -0.60 -9.55 -13.63
CA ILE A 164 -1.23 -8.92 -12.45
C ILE A 164 -1.49 -10.00 -11.40
N LEU A 165 -1.97 -11.18 -11.81
CA LEU A 165 -2.21 -12.30 -10.91
C LEU A 165 -0.92 -12.75 -10.20
N GLU A 166 0.20 -12.82 -10.91
CA GLU A 166 1.52 -13.08 -10.31
C GLU A 166 1.87 -12.07 -9.22
N LYS A 167 1.50 -10.80 -9.40
CA LYS A 167 1.74 -9.75 -8.40
C LYS A 167 0.82 -9.87 -7.19
N ILE A 168 -0.42 -10.34 -7.35
CA ILE A 168 -1.28 -10.66 -6.21
C ILE A 168 -0.63 -11.74 -5.35
N ILE A 169 -0.08 -12.80 -5.96
CA ILE A 169 0.67 -13.85 -5.25
C ILE A 169 1.88 -13.23 -4.52
N GLU A 170 2.69 -12.43 -5.22
CA GLU A 170 3.92 -11.83 -4.68
C GLU A 170 3.65 -10.88 -3.49
N TYR A 171 2.57 -10.09 -3.58
CA TYR A 171 2.29 -9.02 -2.61
C TYR A 171 1.39 -9.46 -1.46
N GLU A 172 0.82 -10.68 -1.48
CA GLU A 172 -0.02 -11.15 -0.40
C GLU A 172 0.77 -11.30 0.91
N ALA A 173 0.52 -10.37 1.85
CA ALA A 173 1.28 -10.24 3.08
C ALA A 173 0.57 -10.83 4.31
N VAL A 174 -0.75 -11.08 4.24
CA VAL A 174 -1.55 -11.52 5.38
C VAL A 174 -1.64 -13.04 5.42
N HIS A 175 -2.21 -13.64 4.37
CA HIS A 175 -2.41 -15.09 4.22
C HIS A 175 -1.74 -15.56 2.95
N GLU A 176 -0.52 -16.05 3.06
CA GLU A 176 0.36 -16.43 1.97
C GLU A 176 -0.34 -17.29 0.91
N ILE A 177 -0.09 -16.95 -0.36
CA ILE A 177 -0.56 -17.70 -1.53
C ILE A 177 0.63 -18.50 -2.06
N ASN A 178 0.60 -19.81 -1.91
CA ASN A 178 1.75 -20.67 -2.23
C ASN A 178 1.68 -21.29 -3.63
N SER A 179 0.52 -21.23 -4.27
CA SER A 179 0.27 -21.85 -5.56
C SER A 179 -0.78 -21.11 -6.38
N TRP A 180 -0.85 -21.43 -7.68
CA TRP A 180 -1.93 -20.97 -8.55
C TRP A 180 -3.30 -21.54 -8.14
N ASP A 181 -3.35 -22.72 -7.53
CA ASP A 181 -4.58 -23.30 -7.02
C ASP A 181 -5.08 -22.52 -5.80
N ASP A 182 -4.18 -22.08 -4.90
CA ASP A 182 -4.54 -21.18 -3.79
C ASP A 182 -5.12 -19.87 -4.30
N LEU A 183 -4.49 -19.24 -5.29
CA LEU A 183 -4.99 -18.03 -5.90
C LEU A 183 -6.35 -18.26 -6.54
N ARG A 184 -6.51 -19.35 -7.30
CA ARG A 184 -7.77 -19.70 -7.95
C ARG A 184 -8.90 -19.86 -6.96
N ALA A 185 -8.66 -20.50 -5.82
CA ALA A 185 -9.65 -20.67 -4.75
C ALA A 185 -10.08 -19.34 -4.11
N ARG A 186 -9.30 -18.26 -4.28
CA ARG A 186 -9.61 -16.91 -3.78
C ARG A 186 -10.27 -16.01 -4.81
N LEU A 187 -10.23 -16.37 -6.09
CA LEU A 187 -10.73 -15.52 -7.18
C LEU A 187 -11.87 -16.13 -7.99
N ALA A 188 -11.88 -17.46 -8.19
CA ALA A 188 -12.83 -18.12 -9.07
C ALA A 188 -14.21 -18.40 -8.44
N PRO A 189 -14.31 -18.78 -7.14
CA PRO A 189 -15.60 -19.04 -6.53
C PRO A 189 -16.48 -17.79 -6.42
N VAL A 190 -17.79 -17.95 -6.61
CA VAL A 190 -18.75 -16.83 -6.62
C VAL A 190 -18.81 -16.08 -5.29
N ASP A 191 -18.52 -16.77 -4.18
CA ASP A 191 -18.47 -16.23 -2.82
C ASP A 191 -17.09 -15.63 -2.45
N ARG A 192 -16.21 -15.44 -3.45
CA ARG A 192 -14.91 -14.78 -3.30
C ARG A 192 -14.81 -13.59 -4.22
N GLN A 193 -14.34 -12.50 -3.67
CA GLN A 193 -14.16 -11.24 -4.37
C GLN A 193 -12.78 -10.68 -4.06
N CYS A 194 -12.10 -10.18 -5.08
CA CYS A 194 -10.85 -9.46 -4.91
C CYS A 194 -10.92 -8.14 -5.66
N PHE A 195 -10.45 -7.06 -5.05
CA PHE A 195 -10.43 -5.73 -5.64
C PHE A 195 -9.07 -5.10 -5.41
N ALA A 196 -8.59 -4.34 -6.39
CA ALA A 196 -7.35 -3.62 -6.28
C ALA A 196 -7.47 -2.18 -6.76
N PHE A 197 -6.70 -1.27 -6.16
CA PHE A 197 -6.47 0.05 -6.71
C PHE A 197 -5.26 0.07 -7.63
N PHE A 198 -5.47 0.67 -8.79
CA PHE A 198 -4.42 0.98 -9.76
C PHE A 198 -4.26 2.49 -9.92
N HIS A 199 -3.07 2.90 -10.30
CA HIS A 199 -2.80 4.26 -10.73
C HIS A 199 -2.64 4.31 -12.25
N PRO A 200 -3.23 5.28 -12.98
CA PRO A 200 -3.14 5.35 -14.44
C PRO A 200 -1.72 5.36 -15.01
N LEU A 201 -0.75 5.86 -14.25
CA LEU A 201 0.66 5.85 -14.63
C LEU A 201 1.40 4.55 -14.23
N ILE A 202 0.73 3.63 -13.52
CA ILE A 202 1.25 2.31 -13.11
C ILE A 202 0.14 1.25 -13.39
N PRO A 203 -0.28 1.08 -14.64
CA PRO A 203 -1.53 0.36 -14.96
C PRO A 203 -1.47 -1.16 -14.76
N ASN A 204 -0.27 -1.75 -14.70
CA ASN A 204 -0.10 -3.21 -14.58
C ASN A 204 0.44 -3.63 -13.21
N ASP A 205 0.35 -2.74 -12.22
CA ASP A 205 0.91 -2.97 -10.90
C ASP A 205 -0.06 -2.43 -9.84
N PRO A 206 -0.75 -3.29 -9.08
CA PRO A 206 -1.67 -2.83 -8.06
C PRO A 206 -0.93 -2.07 -6.96
N LEU A 207 -1.57 -1.04 -6.39
CA LEU A 207 -1.01 -0.27 -5.27
C LEU A 207 -1.36 -0.91 -3.92
N ILE A 208 -2.56 -1.44 -3.85
CA ILE A 208 -3.15 -2.12 -2.70
C ILE A 208 -4.28 -2.99 -3.22
N PHE A 209 -4.46 -4.17 -2.63
CA PHE A 209 -5.62 -5.01 -2.92
C PHE A 209 -6.27 -5.52 -1.65
N VAL A 210 -7.51 -5.98 -1.80
CA VAL A 210 -8.31 -6.55 -0.72
C VAL A 210 -8.99 -7.82 -1.19
N GLU A 211 -8.92 -8.86 -0.38
CA GLU A 211 -9.66 -10.10 -0.57
C GLU A 211 -10.87 -10.13 0.36
N VAL A 212 -12.03 -10.47 -0.20
CA VAL A 212 -13.31 -10.48 0.49
C VAL A 212 -13.97 -11.84 0.33
N ALA A 213 -14.43 -12.41 1.44
CA ALA A 213 -15.29 -13.59 1.45
C ALA A 213 -16.73 -13.17 1.74
N LEU A 214 -17.67 -13.65 0.93
CA LEU A 214 -19.10 -13.54 1.19
C LEU A 214 -19.54 -14.75 2.01
N THR A 215 -20.28 -14.53 3.10
CA THR A 215 -20.62 -15.57 4.08
C THR A 215 -22.02 -15.35 4.67
N THR A 216 -22.57 -16.39 5.32
CA THR A 216 -23.86 -16.33 6.03
C THR A 216 -23.73 -15.77 7.45
N GLY A 217 -22.60 -15.17 7.79
CA GLY A 217 -22.28 -14.61 9.12
C GLY A 217 -20.78 -14.64 9.36
N ILE A 218 -20.33 -14.14 10.51
CA ILE A 218 -18.91 -14.00 10.80
C ILE A 218 -18.32 -15.37 11.21
N PRO A 219 -17.40 -15.96 10.43
CA PRO A 219 -16.78 -17.26 10.76
C PRO A 219 -15.90 -17.13 12.01
N LYS A 220 -15.61 -18.27 12.64
CA LYS A 220 -14.76 -18.34 13.85
C LYS A 220 -13.27 -18.59 13.52
N SER A 221 -12.95 -18.98 12.30
CA SER A 221 -11.58 -19.33 11.88
C SER A 221 -11.36 -18.90 10.45
N ILE A 222 -10.14 -18.42 10.17
CA ILE A 222 -9.71 -18.05 8.82
C ILE A 222 -9.61 -19.25 7.89
N GLN A 223 -9.32 -20.45 8.44
CA GLN A 223 -9.25 -21.69 7.66
C GLN A 223 -10.58 -22.00 6.97
N LYS A 224 -11.73 -21.62 7.56
CA LYS A 224 -13.04 -21.75 6.90
C LYS A 224 -13.20 -20.86 5.67
N ILE A 225 -12.38 -19.83 5.54
CA ILE A 225 -12.36 -18.91 4.41
C ILE A 225 -11.38 -19.38 3.35
N ILE A 226 -10.15 -19.77 3.74
CA ILE A 226 -9.03 -19.98 2.82
C ILE A 226 -8.76 -21.44 2.44
N ASN A 227 -9.32 -22.43 3.15
CA ASN A 227 -9.09 -23.83 2.81
C ASN A 227 -9.65 -24.17 1.43
N LEU A 228 -8.91 -24.99 0.67
CA LEU A 228 -9.30 -25.44 -0.66
C LEU A 228 -10.54 -26.34 -0.64
N ASP A 229 -10.72 -27.17 0.39
CA ASP A 229 -11.82 -28.12 0.55
C ASP A 229 -13.07 -27.52 1.20
N ARG A 230 -13.15 -26.18 1.31
CA ARG A 230 -14.33 -25.52 1.86
C ARG A 230 -15.55 -25.67 0.98
N GLN A 231 -16.73 -25.63 1.57
CA GLN A 231 -17.96 -25.51 0.82
C GLN A 231 -18.16 -24.06 0.37
N GLU A 232 -18.46 -23.87 -0.91
CA GLU A 232 -18.90 -22.60 -1.45
C GLU A 232 -20.35 -22.34 -1.02
N ILE A 233 -20.72 -21.07 -0.93
CA ILE A 233 -22.12 -20.67 -0.69
C ILE A 233 -22.65 -19.96 -1.93
N GLU A 234 -23.96 -20.08 -2.13
CA GLU A 234 -24.61 -19.28 -3.16
C GLU A 234 -24.60 -17.80 -2.76
N ILE A 235 -24.52 -16.94 -3.75
CA ILE A 235 -24.39 -15.48 -3.50
C ILE A 235 -25.64 -14.92 -2.80
N GLU A 236 -26.81 -15.49 -3.10
CA GLU A 236 -28.11 -15.13 -2.55
C GLU A 236 -28.21 -15.43 -1.04
N ASP A 237 -27.44 -16.39 -0.54
CA ASP A 237 -27.40 -16.74 0.88
C ASP A 237 -26.47 -15.83 1.68
N ALA A 238 -25.62 -15.03 1.01
CA ALA A 238 -24.65 -14.18 1.67
C ALA A 238 -25.29 -12.94 2.30
N ASN A 239 -25.03 -12.75 3.59
CA ASN A 239 -25.44 -11.54 4.33
C ASN A 239 -24.26 -10.75 4.91
N THR A 240 -23.05 -11.28 4.84
CA THR A 240 -21.84 -10.73 5.46
C THR A 240 -20.68 -10.71 4.46
N ALA A 241 -20.01 -9.58 4.34
CA ALA A 241 -18.75 -9.43 3.61
C ALA A 241 -17.58 -9.38 4.60
N ILE A 242 -16.67 -10.32 4.50
CA ILE A 242 -15.48 -10.45 5.34
C ILE A 242 -14.23 -10.00 4.57
N PHE A 243 -13.66 -8.87 4.93
CA PHE A 243 -12.37 -8.40 4.45
C PHE A 243 -11.26 -9.16 5.21
N TYR A 244 -10.70 -10.21 4.63
CA TYR A 244 -9.76 -11.08 5.34
C TYR A 244 -8.29 -10.85 4.98
N SER A 245 -8.00 -10.21 3.84
CA SER A 245 -6.67 -9.73 3.50
C SER A 245 -6.73 -8.32 2.92
N ILE A 246 -5.82 -7.45 3.36
CA ILE A 246 -5.59 -6.11 2.80
C ILE A 246 -4.09 -5.94 2.69
N SER A 247 -3.57 -5.99 1.46
CA SER A 247 -2.14 -6.01 1.19
C SER A 247 -1.68 -4.79 0.39
N ASN A 248 -0.76 -4.00 1.00
CA ASN A 248 -0.07 -2.92 0.29
C ASN A 248 1.04 -3.50 -0.56
N CYS A 249 1.09 -3.11 -1.84
CA CYS A 249 2.00 -3.71 -2.82
C CYS A 249 3.39 -3.05 -2.88
N HIS A 250 3.52 -1.81 -2.42
CA HIS A 250 4.76 -1.04 -2.58
C HIS A 250 5.22 -0.40 -1.28
N ASN A 251 6.38 -0.83 -0.76
CA ASN A 251 7.03 -0.20 0.40
C ASN A 251 7.41 1.26 0.15
N GLY A 252 7.64 1.64 -1.10
CA GLY A 252 7.86 3.03 -1.51
C GLY A 252 6.66 3.94 -1.32
N LEU A 253 5.45 3.40 -1.14
CA LEU A 253 4.22 4.14 -0.87
C LEU A 253 3.81 4.13 0.61
N LEU A 254 4.64 3.58 1.50
CA LEU A 254 4.38 3.58 2.95
C LEU A 254 4.17 5.01 3.47
N GLY A 255 3.09 5.19 4.25
CA GLY A 255 2.64 6.50 4.76
C GLY A 255 1.59 7.20 3.88
N ILE A 256 1.17 6.57 2.77
CA ILE A 256 0.00 6.95 1.99
C ILE A 256 -1.14 6.01 2.37
N SER A 257 -2.26 6.55 2.82
CA SER A 257 -3.40 5.75 3.27
C SER A 257 -4.35 5.47 2.12
N PHE A 258 -4.21 4.31 1.49
CA PHE A 258 -5.15 3.82 0.46
C PHE A 258 -6.29 3.00 1.05
N GLY A 259 -6.01 2.26 2.13
CA GLY A 259 -6.90 1.23 2.64
C GLY A 259 -8.25 1.73 3.12
N ASN A 260 -8.29 2.93 3.74
CA ASN A 260 -9.54 3.55 4.14
C ASN A 260 -10.49 3.73 2.94
N PHE A 261 -9.96 4.32 1.87
CA PHE A 261 -10.75 4.59 0.67
C PHE A 261 -11.12 3.28 -0.05
N LEU A 262 -10.19 2.30 -0.08
CA LEU A 262 -10.43 0.98 -0.69
C LEU A 262 -11.57 0.24 0.00
N ILE A 263 -11.51 0.08 1.32
CA ILE A 263 -12.54 -0.67 2.07
C ILE A 263 -13.93 -0.04 1.86
N LYS A 264 -14.03 1.29 1.97
CA LYS A 264 -15.28 2.00 1.78
C LYS A 264 -15.83 1.85 0.36
N GLN A 265 -14.98 2.00 -0.65
CA GLN A 265 -15.42 1.82 -2.05
C GLN A 265 -15.87 0.39 -2.33
N VAL A 266 -15.11 -0.61 -1.85
CA VAL A 266 -15.47 -2.01 -2.03
C VAL A 266 -16.77 -2.34 -1.29
N ALA A 267 -16.91 -1.90 -0.03
CA ALA A 267 -18.15 -2.11 0.74
C ALA A 267 -19.37 -1.48 0.05
N ASN A 268 -19.24 -0.25 -0.46
CA ASN A 268 -20.31 0.43 -1.20
C ASN A 268 -20.63 -0.28 -2.54
N ASN A 269 -19.62 -0.77 -3.26
CA ASN A 269 -19.84 -1.53 -4.49
C ASN A 269 -20.59 -2.84 -4.20
N LEU A 270 -20.10 -3.61 -3.20
CA LEU A 270 -20.74 -4.86 -2.79
C LEU A 270 -22.18 -4.63 -2.32
N LYS A 271 -22.44 -3.59 -1.51
CA LYS A 271 -23.80 -3.26 -1.04
C LYS A 271 -24.75 -2.91 -2.20
N ARG A 272 -24.23 -2.27 -3.25
CA ARG A 272 -25.04 -1.91 -4.44
C ARG A 272 -25.32 -3.14 -5.32
N GLU A 273 -24.34 -4.03 -5.47
CA GLU A 273 -24.47 -5.26 -6.27
C GLU A 273 -25.27 -6.34 -5.53
N LEU A 274 -25.10 -6.42 -4.21
CA LEU A 274 -25.70 -7.42 -3.32
C LEU A 274 -26.44 -6.69 -2.17
N PRO A 275 -27.69 -6.25 -2.38
CA PRO A 275 -28.44 -5.44 -1.41
C PRO A 275 -28.71 -6.17 -0.07
N ASP A 276 -28.67 -7.50 -0.05
CA ASP A 276 -28.89 -8.31 1.14
C ASP A 276 -27.66 -8.36 2.09
N LEU A 277 -26.50 -7.95 1.60
CA LEU A 277 -25.33 -7.76 2.49
C LEU A 277 -25.62 -6.67 3.51
N ASN A 278 -25.65 -7.01 4.77
CA ASN A 278 -25.93 -6.09 5.88
C ASN A 278 -24.77 -5.95 6.87
N GLN A 279 -23.76 -6.78 6.79
CA GLN A 279 -22.57 -6.74 7.65
C GLN A 279 -21.30 -6.64 6.80
N PHE A 280 -20.46 -5.67 7.12
CA PHE A 280 -19.13 -5.48 6.52
C PHE A 280 -18.10 -5.50 7.65
N THR A 281 -17.32 -6.56 7.73
CA THR A 281 -16.37 -6.73 8.81
C THR A 281 -15.04 -7.28 8.32
N THR A 282 -14.01 -7.16 9.11
CA THR A 282 -12.71 -7.74 8.81
C THR A 282 -12.50 -9.07 9.54
N PHE A 283 -11.49 -9.80 9.13
CA PHE A 283 -10.92 -10.90 9.88
C PHE A 283 -9.41 -10.70 9.93
N SER A 284 -8.95 -9.99 10.97
CA SER A 284 -7.64 -9.36 11.00
C SER A 284 -6.70 -9.99 12.01
N PRO A 285 -5.42 -10.24 11.66
CA PRO A 285 -4.41 -10.73 12.61
C PRO A 285 -4.01 -9.66 13.62
N LEU A 286 -3.34 -10.09 14.70
CA LEU A 286 -2.71 -9.23 15.71
C LEU A 286 -1.18 -9.39 15.67
N PRO A 287 -0.47 -8.85 14.68
CA PRO A 287 0.91 -9.22 14.37
C PRO A 287 1.93 -8.89 15.47
N GLY A 288 1.60 -7.99 16.40
CA GLY A 288 2.47 -7.60 17.50
C GLY A 288 2.08 -8.14 18.87
N PHE A 289 1.03 -8.95 18.97
CA PHE A 289 0.44 -9.33 20.26
C PHE A 289 1.39 -10.18 21.13
N MET A 290 2.00 -11.21 20.57
CA MET A 290 2.92 -12.07 21.35
C MET A 290 4.14 -11.28 21.84
N LYS A 291 4.70 -10.40 21.01
CA LYS A 291 5.80 -9.51 21.41
C LYS A 291 5.38 -8.56 22.54
N TRP A 292 4.17 -8.01 22.46
CA TRP A 292 3.62 -7.17 23.51
C TRP A 292 3.40 -7.96 24.81
N MET A 293 2.90 -9.21 24.73
CA MET A 293 2.75 -10.09 25.90
C MET A 293 4.10 -10.38 26.56
N GLU A 294 5.14 -10.66 25.81
CA GLU A 294 6.50 -10.86 26.33
C GLU A 294 6.96 -9.65 27.17
N GLU A 295 6.66 -8.44 26.72
CA GLU A 295 7.09 -7.20 27.40
C GLU A 295 6.19 -6.82 28.59
N TYR A 296 4.86 -6.93 28.44
CA TYR A 296 3.88 -6.36 29.39
C TYR A 296 3.10 -7.42 30.22
N SER A 297 3.18 -8.69 29.88
CA SER A 297 2.53 -9.80 30.55
C SER A 297 3.38 -11.07 30.50
N PRO A 298 4.66 -11.04 30.98
CA PRO A 298 5.63 -12.14 30.79
C PRO A 298 5.16 -13.47 31.35
N ILE A 299 4.46 -13.49 32.48
CA ILE A 299 3.93 -14.73 33.07
C ILE A 299 2.91 -15.39 32.14
N SER A 300 1.99 -14.61 31.56
CA SER A 300 1.02 -15.12 30.60
C SER A 300 1.71 -15.57 29.30
N PHE A 301 2.75 -14.83 28.85
CA PHE A 301 3.55 -15.20 27.70
C PHE A 301 4.23 -16.56 27.88
N GLU A 302 4.91 -16.80 29.02
CA GLU A 302 5.56 -18.06 29.33
C GLU A 302 4.56 -19.23 29.34
N ARG A 303 3.38 -19.05 29.96
CA ARG A 303 2.31 -20.06 29.93
C ARG A 303 1.86 -20.39 28.50
N CYS A 304 1.76 -19.39 27.63
CA CYS A 304 1.41 -19.64 26.23
C CYS A 304 2.50 -20.41 25.48
N ILE A 305 3.79 -20.11 25.74
CA ILE A 305 4.90 -20.87 25.17
C ILE A 305 4.88 -22.34 25.64
N GLU A 306 4.54 -22.59 26.92
CA GLU A 306 4.38 -23.92 27.48
C GLU A 306 3.04 -24.64 27.10
N LYS A 307 2.22 -23.98 26.25
CA LYS A 307 0.87 -24.45 25.83
C LYS A 307 -0.12 -24.64 27.00
N ASN A 308 0.07 -23.92 28.09
CA ASN A 308 -0.76 -23.89 29.29
C ASN A 308 -1.50 -22.53 29.44
N CYS A 309 -1.78 -21.86 28.34
CA CYS A 309 -2.44 -20.55 28.32
C CYS A 309 -3.95 -20.73 28.59
N ASP A 310 -4.47 -19.97 29.55
CA ASP A 310 -5.90 -19.92 29.83
C ASP A 310 -6.61 -18.99 28.85
N ASP A 311 -7.72 -19.43 28.27
CA ASP A 311 -8.49 -18.67 27.26
C ASP A 311 -8.99 -17.33 27.81
N GLU A 312 -9.42 -17.26 29.08
CA GLU A 312 -9.92 -16.04 29.70
C GLU A 312 -8.79 -15.03 29.91
N GLU A 313 -7.62 -15.50 30.37
CA GLU A 313 -6.42 -14.68 30.52
C GLU A 313 -5.94 -14.16 29.17
N LEU A 314 -5.98 -14.99 28.14
CA LEU A 314 -5.59 -14.66 26.79
C LEU A 314 -6.49 -13.57 26.19
N ILE A 315 -7.82 -13.70 26.35
CA ILE A 315 -8.77 -12.67 25.92
C ILE A 315 -8.54 -11.35 26.67
N LYS A 316 -8.33 -11.38 28.00
CA LYS A 316 -8.03 -10.17 28.79
C LYS A 316 -6.79 -9.44 28.28
N ASN A 317 -5.73 -10.17 27.98
CA ASN A 317 -4.51 -9.58 27.40
C ASN A 317 -4.76 -9.03 26.00
N ALA A 318 -5.52 -9.72 25.12
CA ALA A 318 -5.86 -9.24 23.80
C ALA A 318 -6.72 -7.96 23.86
N VAL A 319 -7.72 -7.90 24.75
CA VAL A 319 -8.51 -6.68 25.00
C VAL A 319 -7.60 -5.55 25.47
N LYS A 320 -6.71 -5.80 26.43
CA LYS A 320 -5.77 -4.80 26.94
C LYS A 320 -4.86 -4.26 25.81
N TYR A 321 -4.32 -5.16 24.98
CA TYR A 321 -3.48 -4.80 23.84
C TYR A 321 -4.20 -3.93 22.80
N LEU A 322 -5.48 -4.24 22.52
CA LEU A 322 -6.25 -3.55 21.50
C LEU A 322 -6.91 -2.26 22.00
N THR A 323 -7.18 -2.12 23.31
CA THR A 323 -7.95 -0.98 23.84
C THR A 323 -7.17 -0.05 24.75
N LYS A 324 -6.14 -0.54 25.46
CA LYS A 324 -5.30 0.31 26.32
C LYS A 324 -4.10 0.79 25.52
N SER A 325 -4.16 2.03 25.13
CA SER A 325 -3.06 2.67 24.41
C SER A 325 -2.04 3.27 25.38
N GLU A 326 -0.79 2.91 25.22
CA GLU A 326 0.35 3.62 25.80
C GLU A 326 0.82 4.77 24.89
N ARG A 327 0.17 4.93 23.76
CA ARG A 327 0.45 5.95 22.77
C ARG A 327 -0.19 7.28 23.16
N LYS A 328 0.51 8.38 22.87
CA LYS A 328 0.02 9.75 23.14
C LYS A 328 -1.24 10.13 22.34
N ASP A 329 -1.46 9.44 21.20
CA ASP A 329 -2.62 9.69 20.33
C ASP A 329 -3.88 8.89 20.74
N GLY A 330 -3.82 8.09 21.81
CA GLY A 330 -4.93 7.27 22.27
C GLY A 330 -5.33 6.10 21.35
N MET A 331 -4.63 5.90 20.25
CA MET A 331 -4.92 4.84 19.27
C MET A 331 -4.39 3.48 19.75
N PRO A 332 -4.97 2.35 19.31
CA PRO A 332 -4.52 1.00 19.67
C PRO A 332 -3.01 0.80 19.51
N ASN A 333 -2.39 -0.03 20.37
CA ASN A 333 -1.00 -0.43 20.21
C ASN A 333 -0.78 -1.28 18.95
N ASP A 334 -1.77 -2.08 18.60
CA ASP A 334 -1.74 -2.90 17.40
C ASP A 334 -1.77 -2.06 16.10
N PRO A 335 -0.86 -2.27 15.15
CA PRO A 335 -0.84 -1.52 13.90
C PRO A 335 -2.07 -1.78 13.01
N VAL A 336 -2.60 -3.01 13.03
CA VAL A 336 -3.81 -3.39 12.28
C VAL A 336 -5.04 -2.79 12.94
N GLY A 337 -5.10 -2.82 14.29
CA GLY A 337 -6.14 -2.15 15.06
C GLY A 337 -6.16 -0.63 14.79
N ARG A 338 -4.99 0.02 14.80
CA ARG A 338 -4.88 1.45 14.44
C ARG A 338 -5.40 1.74 13.05
N PHE A 339 -5.06 0.87 12.09
CA PHE A 339 -5.51 1.04 10.72
C PHE A 339 -7.04 0.99 10.63
N HIS A 340 -7.70 -0.03 11.21
CA HIS A 340 -9.15 -0.17 11.12
C HIS A 340 -9.90 0.88 11.93
N VAL A 341 -9.51 1.11 13.19
CA VAL A 341 -10.12 2.15 14.04
C VAL A 341 -9.89 3.53 13.42
N GLY A 342 -8.66 3.82 12.94
CA GLY A 342 -8.35 5.06 12.23
C GLY A 342 -9.15 5.26 10.93
N ASN A 343 -9.77 4.21 10.42
CA ASN A 343 -10.65 4.22 9.26
C ASN A 343 -12.15 4.22 9.63
N GLY A 344 -12.48 4.41 10.92
CA GLY A 344 -13.85 4.53 11.42
C GLY A 344 -14.54 3.21 11.75
N ALA A 345 -13.82 2.08 11.72
CA ALA A 345 -14.37 0.80 12.17
C ALA A 345 -14.38 0.69 13.70
N SER A 346 -15.29 -0.12 14.23
CA SER A 346 -15.33 -0.51 15.65
C SER A 346 -14.76 -1.92 15.85
N LEU A 347 -14.07 -2.15 16.97
CA LEU A 347 -13.69 -3.50 17.38
C LEU A 347 -14.96 -4.26 17.80
N GLU A 348 -15.30 -5.34 17.09
CA GLU A 348 -16.53 -6.10 17.29
C GLU A 348 -16.29 -7.37 18.10
N ARG A 349 -15.25 -8.14 17.73
CA ARG A 349 -15.03 -9.44 18.33
C ARG A 349 -13.57 -9.85 18.31
N ILE A 350 -13.14 -10.56 19.35
CA ILE A 350 -11.86 -11.27 19.43
C ILE A 350 -12.15 -12.77 19.32
N ASN A 351 -11.43 -13.45 18.43
CA ASN A 351 -11.60 -14.88 18.17
C ASN A 351 -10.35 -15.63 18.59
N LEU A 352 -10.51 -16.62 19.47
CA LEU A 352 -9.46 -17.57 19.83
C LEU A 352 -9.36 -18.66 18.77
N ASN A 353 -8.16 -19.25 18.61
CA ASN A 353 -7.89 -20.34 17.68
C ASN A 353 -8.38 -20.04 16.25
N ALA A 354 -8.31 -18.78 15.87
CA ALA A 354 -8.87 -18.26 14.62
C ALA A 354 -7.90 -18.36 13.46
N ASP A 355 -6.58 -18.34 13.72
CA ASP A 355 -5.53 -18.63 12.74
C ASP A 355 -4.51 -19.61 13.31
N MET A 356 -4.66 -20.88 12.95
CA MET A 356 -3.78 -21.96 13.40
C MET A 356 -2.56 -22.19 12.51
N SER A 357 -2.27 -21.29 11.60
CA SER A 357 -1.01 -21.28 10.82
C SER A 357 0.19 -21.04 11.74
N ALA A 358 1.39 -21.47 11.31
CA ALA A 358 2.61 -21.20 12.04
C ALA A 358 2.82 -19.68 12.27
N LYS A 359 2.45 -18.84 11.30
CA LYS A 359 2.49 -17.39 11.38
C LYS A 359 1.49 -16.85 12.41
N GLY A 360 0.22 -17.29 12.37
CA GLY A 360 -0.82 -16.88 13.31
C GLY A 360 -0.47 -17.25 14.75
N LEU A 361 0.03 -18.47 14.96
CA LEU A 361 0.47 -18.92 16.28
C LEU A 361 1.66 -18.10 16.81
N SER A 362 2.66 -17.83 15.98
CA SER A 362 3.85 -17.05 16.39
C SER A 362 3.55 -15.60 16.69
N GLN A 363 2.64 -14.96 15.95
CA GLN A 363 2.32 -13.55 16.08
C GLN A 363 1.26 -13.24 17.15
N SER A 364 0.26 -14.10 17.30
CA SER A 364 -0.91 -13.83 18.14
C SER A 364 -1.46 -15.02 18.89
N TYR A 365 -0.73 -16.13 18.99
CA TYR A 365 -1.25 -17.38 19.57
C TYR A 365 -2.58 -17.83 18.95
N GLY A 366 -2.70 -17.58 17.63
CA GLY A 366 -3.91 -17.92 16.88
C GLY A 366 -5.09 -16.97 17.04
N ILE A 367 -4.92 -15.82 17.71
CA ILE A 367 -5.99 -14.83 17.89
C ILE A 367 -6.15 -13.97 16.64
N MET A 368 -7.41 -13.70 16.27
CA MET A 368 -7.77 -12.70 15.27
C MET A 368 -8.90 -11.78 15.78
N ALA A 369 -8.99 -10.58 15.24
CA ALA A 369 -10.00 -9.59 15.57
C ALA A 369 -10.93 -9.31 14.39
N ASN A 370 -12.22 -9.06 14.68
CA ASN A 370 -13.15 -8.50 13.70
C ASN A 370 -13.35 -7.02 13.97
N TYR A 371 -13.19 -6.20 12.94
CA TYR A 371 -13.50 -4.77 12.95
C TYR A 371 -14.71 -4.54 12.04
N MET A 372 -15.79 -4.00 12.62
CA MET A 372 -17.05 -3.73 11.91
C MET A 372 -17.00 -2.37 11.21
N TYR A 373 -17.33 -2.35 9.93
CA TYR A 373 -17.57 -1.14 9.14
C TYR A 373 -19.06 -0.92 8.98
N ASP A 374 -19.66 -0.18 9.91
CA ASP A 374 -21.05 0.28 9.76
C ASP A 374 -21.07 1.47 8.82
N LEU A 375 -21.61 1.26 7.61
CA LEU A 375 -21.63 2.27 6.56
C LEU A 375 -22.47 3.51 6.93
N ALA A 376 -23.38 3.39 7.91
CA ALA A 376 -24.19 4.51 8.38
C ALA A 376 -23.43 5.46 9.31
N VAL A 377 -22.47 4.92 10.11
CA VAL A 377 -21.79 5.70 11.15
C VAL A 377 -20.28 5.85 10.96
N VAL A 378 -19.69 5.16 9.97
CA VAL A 378 -18.25 5.18 9.72
C VAL A 378 -17.67 6.60 9.52
N GLU A 379 -18.43 7.49 8.90
CA GLU A 379 -18.02 8.90 8.72
C GLU A 379 -18.09 9.71 10.03
N GLN A 380 -19.06 9.40 10.89
CA GLN A 380 -19.17 10.02 12.22
C GLN A 380 -18.01 9.56 13.11
N ASN A 381 -17.68 8.27 13.08
CA ASN A 381 -16.54 7.74 13.82
C ASN A 381 -15.22 8.41 13.42
N LEU A 382 -15.03 8.67 12.13
CA LEU A 382 -13.85 9.41 11.64
C LEU A 382 -13.79 10.82 12.15
N SER A 383 -14.93 11.53 12.25
CA SER A 383 -14.96 12.90 12.78
C SER A 383 -14.58 12.93 14.27
N LEU A 384 -14.97 11.91 15.05
CA LEU A 384 -14.64 11.82 16.47
C LEU A 384 -13.15 11.54 16.73
N ILE A 385 -12.49 10.79 15.86
CA ILE A 385 -11.04 10.50 15.96
C ILE A 385 -10.21 11.76 15.78
N HIS A 386 -10.70 12.74 15.02
CA HIS A 386 -10.00 14.02 14.76
C HIS A 386 -10.28 15.11 15.79
N ILE A 387 -11.18 14.90 16.73
CA ILE A 387 -11.49 15.80 17.84
C ILE A 387 -10.71 15.39 19.10
#